data_943bc754ad0655d8f923335e80afa149
#
_entry.id   943bc754ad0655d8f923335e80afa149
#
_cell.length_a   1.000
_cell.length_b   1.000
_cell.length_c   1.000
_cell.angle_alpha   90.00
_cell.angle_beta   90.00
_cell.angle_gamma   90.00
#
_symmetry.space_group_name_H-M   'P 1'
#
loop_
_entity.id
_entity.type
_entity.pdbx_description
1 polymer ?
#
loop_
_entity_poly.entity_id
_entity_poly.type
_entity_poly.pdbx_seq_one_letter_code
_entity_poly.pdbx_strand_id
1 'polypeptide(L)'
;QALTLIRQAVGPNIRLRVDANQGYTVSDAVRTLKAFEKLGVEAVEQCLPSWDLDGMRFVRSKVDLQVMLDESVHTPIDAAKACKIDAADIINIKLMKCGGLYPAEKINAIAEANHVQCMVGCMLETKVAIAAGVSLVAAKQNITEADCDSFMYAVDPEMGMPGGFAVNGGVYTLSDKPGLGIDIDF
;
A
#
# COMPACT_ATOMS: atom_id res chain seq x y z
N GLN A 1 -11.81 -19.15 7.93
CA GLN A 1 -12.55 -19.93 6.93
C GLN A 1 -12.45 -19.32 5.53
N ALA A 2 -12.73 -18.01 5.33
CA ALA A 2 -12.65 -17.36 4.01
C ALA A 2 -11.25 -17.48 3.38
N LEU A 3 -10.17 -17.13 4.09
CA LEU A 3 -8.81 -17.25 3.59
C LEU A 3 -8.37 -18.66 3.26
N THR A 4 -8.88 -19.66 3.99
CA THR A 4 -8.63 -21.07 3.68
C THR A 4 -9.21 -21.44 2.31
N LEU A 5 -10.44 -21.00 2.04
CA LEU A 5 -11.10 -21.22 0.74
C LEU A 5 -10.39 -20.45 -0.38
N ILE A 6 -9.97 -19.21 -0.13
CA ILE A 6 -9.19 -18.43 -1.10
C ILE A 6 -7.88 -19.15 -1.41
N ARG A 7 -7.10 -19.55 -0.42
CA ARG A 7 -5.84 -20.26 -0.62
C ARG A 7 -6.03 -21.56 -1.39
N GLN A 8 -7.10 -22.31 -1.11
CA GLN A 8 -7.45 -23.52 -1.86
C GLN A 8 -7.78 -23.22 -3.34
N ALA A 9 -8.48 -22.12 -3.59
CA ALA A 9 -8.90 -21.74 -4.94
C ALA A 9 -7.73 -21.23 -5.79
N VAL A 10 -6.83 -20.40 -5.22
CA VAL A 10 -5.73 -19.75 -5.96
C VAL A 10 -4.44 -20.59 -5.99
N GLY A 11 -4.35 -21.61 -5.17
CA GLY A 11 -3.15 -22.47 -5.07
C GLY A 11 -2.03 -21.84 -4.24
N PRO A 12 -0.89 -22.54 -4.06
CA PRO A 12 0.18 -22.12 -3.15
C PRO A 12 1.04 -20.98 -3.69
N ASN A 13 1.05 -20.73 -4.99
CA ASN A 13 1.99 -19.82 -5.64
C ASN A 13 1.48 -18.37 -5.73
N ILE A 14 0.20 -18.13 -5.45
CA ILE A 14 -0.34 -16.77 -5.45
C ILE A 14 -0.06 -16.12 -4.10
N ARG A 15 0.54 -14.94 -4.14
CA ARG A 15 0.79 -14.12 -2.95
C ARG A 15 -0.54 -13.64 -2.38
N LEU A 16 -0.71 -13.77 -1.08
CA LEU A 16 -1.89 -13.29 -0.35
C LEU A 16 -1.49 -12.24 0.65
N ARG A 17 -2.21 -11.13 0.63
CA ARG A 17 -2.20 -10.09 1.64
C ARG A 17 -3.59 -9.89 2.21
N VAL A 18 -3.66 -9.33 3.38
CA VAL A 18 -4.91 -9.04 4.08
C VAL A 18 -4.87 -7.61 4.56
N ASP A 19 -5.85 -6.81 4.19
CA ASP A 19 -6.12 -5.55 4.84
C ASP A 19 -7.15 -5.79 5.96
N ALA A 20 -6.79 -5.44 7.16
CA ALA A 20 -7.65 -5.59 8.33
C ALA A 20 -8.38 -4.29 8.70
N ASN A 21 -8.06 -3.17 8.04
CA ASN A 21 -8.70 -1.86 8.22
C ASN A 21 -8.98 -1.53 9.69
N GLN A 22 -7.95 -1.65 10.53
CA GLN A 22 -7.99 -1.32 11.95
C GLN A 22 -8.93 -2.22 12.79
N GLY A 23 -9.29 -3.40 12.29
CA GLY A 23 -10.38 -4.22 12.83
C GLY A 23 -10.03 -5.09 14.04
N TYR A 24 -8.77 -5.14 14.48
CA TYR A 24 -8.36 -6.02 15.58
C TYR A 24 -7.98 -5.27 16.85
N THR A 25 -8.12 -5.97 17.98
CA THR A 25 -7.36 -5.69 19.20
C THR A 25 -5.97 -6.32 19.09
N VAL A 26 -5.02 -5.88 19.91
CA VAL A 26 -3.64 -6.44 19.92
C VAL A 26 -3.66 -7.96 20.09
N SER A 27 -4.46 -8.47 21.03
CA SER A 27 -4.54 -9.92 21.30
C SER A 27 -5.19 -10.69 20.15
N ASP A 28 -6.21 -10.12 19.53
CA ASP A 28 -6.88 -10.74 18.37
C ASP A 28 -5.98 -10.73 17.14
N ALA A 29 -5.25 -9.62 16.91
CA ALA A 29 -4.27 -9.53 15.83
C ALA A 29 -3.24 -10.65 15.94
N VAL A 30 -2.53 -10.77 17.07
CA VAL A 30 -1.50 -11.80 17.24
C VAL A 30 -2.06 -13.21 17.02
N ARG A 31 -3.23 -13.52 17.60
CA ARG A 31 -3.85 -14.85 17.44
C ARG A 31 -4.24 -15.12 15.98
N THR A 32 -4.86 -14.15 15.34
CA THR A 32 -5.39 -14.29 13.97
C THR A 32 -4.25 -14.36 12.96
N LEU A 33 -3.25 -13.47 13.08
CA LEU A 33 -2.14 -13.41 12.15
C LEU A 33 -1.27 -14.67 12.19
N LYS A 34 -1.05 -15.26 13.38
CA LYS A 34 -0.41 -16.59 13.48
C LYS A 34 -1.19 -17.71 12.78
N ALA A 35 -2.51 -17.59 12.69
CA ALA A 35 -3.28 -18.52 11.87
C ALA A 35 -3.16 -18.23 10.37
N PHE A 36 -2.97 -16.96 9.98
CA PHE A 36 -2.77 -16.55 8.60
C PHE A 36 -1.39 -16.98 8.06
N GLU A 37 -0.36 -16.97 8.88
CA GLU A 37 0.97 -17.50 8.52
C GLU A 37 0.89 -18.95 8.01
N LYS A 38 0.07 -19.79 8.66
CA LYS A 38 -0.15 -21.19 8.25
C LYS A 38 -0.84 -21.33 6.88
N LEU A 39 -1.46 -20.27 6.39
CA LEU A 39 -2.08 -20.20 5.07
C LEU A 39 -1.17 -19.53 4.03
N GLY A 40 0.06 -19.17 4.42
CA GLY A 40 0.99 -18.48 3.54
C GLY A 40 0.57 -17.05 3.21
N VAL A 41 -0.11 -16.36 4.13
CA VAL A 41 -0.31 -14.91 4.02
C VAL A 41 1.01 -14.22 4.27
N GLU A 42 1.42 -13.33 3.38
CA GLU A 42 2.73 -12.68 3.42
C GLU A 42 2.72 -11.39 4.23
N ALA A 43 1.63 -10.64 4.17
CA ALA A 43 1.52 -9.36 4.84
C ALA A 43 0.10 -9.09 5.36
N VAL A 44 0.03 -8.32 6.45
CA VAL A 44 -1.20 -7.71 6.97
C VAL A 44 -1.06 -6.18 6.93
N GLU A 45 -2.08 -5.53 6.41
CA GLU A 45 -2.20 -4.08 6.41
C GLU A 45 -3.06 -3.62 7.58
N GLN A 46 -2.62 -2.59 8.27
CA GLN A 46 -3.26 -1.83 9.36
C GLN A 46 -4.16 -2.67 10.25
N CYS A 47 -3.59 -3.61 10.96
CA CYS A 47 -4.39 -4.54 11.78
C CYS A 47 -5.00 -3.88 13.04
N LEU A 48 -4.39 -2.82 13.57
CA LEU A 48 -4.87 -2.10 14.76
C LEU A 48 -5.31 -0.68 14.42
N PRO A 49 -6.05 0.00 15.33
CA PRO A 49 -6.40 1.41 15.18
C PRO A 49 -5.16 2.27 14.88
N SER A 50 -5.33 3.28 14.02
CA SER A 50 -4.23 4.09 13.46
C SER A 50 -3.38 4.81 14.53
N TRP A 51 -3.94 5.10 15.69
CA TRP A 51 -3.26 5.74 16.81
C TRP A 51 -2.36 4.78 17.62
N ASP A 52 -2.52 3.44 17.48
CA ASP A 52 -1.84 2.44 18.30
C ASP A 52 -0.56 1.91 17.65
N LEU A 53 0.42 2.80 17.45
CA LEU A 53 1.73 2.42 16.89
C LEU A 53 2.52 1.47 17.82
N ASP A 54 2.39 1.60 19.15
CA ASP A 54 3.05 0.70 20.08
C ASP A 54 2.46 -0.71 20.01
N GLY A 55 1.14 -0.81 19.84
CA GLY A 55 0.45 -2.07 19.56
C GLY A 55 0.90 -2.68 18.24
N MET A 56 1.02 -1.89 17.16
CA MET A 56 1.53 -2.36 15.87
C MET A 56 2.95 -2.92 15.99
N ARG A 57 3.85 -2.20 16.66
CA ARG A 57 5.19 -2.69 17.00
C ARG A 57 5.16 -4.01 17.76
N PHE A 58 4.28 -4.11 18.79
CA PHE A 58 4.13 -5.35 19.55
C PHE A 58 3.65 -6.50 18.67
N VAL A 59 2.62 -6.31 17.85
CA VAL A 59 2.13 -7.32 16.91
C VAL A 59 3.26 -7.76 15.97
N ARG A 60 3.96 -6.82 15.34
CA ARG A 60 5.11 -7.10 14.46
C ARG A 60 6.15 -7.98 15.13
N SER A 61 6.44 -7.76 16.44
CA SER A 61 7.40 -8.59 17.19
C SER A 61 6.93 -10.02 17.47
N LYS A 62 5.67 -10.36 17.19
CA LYS A 62 5.05 -11.66 17.52
C LYS A 62 4.69 -12.50 16.32
N VAL A 63 4.80 -11.95 15.11
CA VAL A 63 4.41 -12.60 13.87
C VAL A 63 5.58 -12.63 12.87
N ASP A 64 5.58 -13.60 11.97
CA ASP A 64 6.61 -13.74 10.93
C ASP A 64 6.17 -13.11 9.60
N LEU A 65 4.85 -12.87 9.39
CA LEU A 65 4.37 -12.13 8.24
C LEU A 65 4.70 -10.63 8.35
N GLN A 66 4.82 -9.96 7.21
CA GLN A 66 5.10 -8.52 7.18
C GLN A 66 3.92 -7.69 7.71
N VAL A 67 4.23 -6.68 8.50
CA VAL A 67 3.25 -5.73 9.04
C VAL A 67 3.35 -4.42 8.26
N MET A 68 2.22 -4.00 7.68
CA MET A 68 2.11 -2.78 6.89
C MET A 68 1.28 -1.72 7.62
N LEU A 69 1.72 -0.47 7.56
CA LEU A 69 0.98 0.69 8.04
C LEU A 69 0.32 1.42 6.87
N ASP A 70 -0.96 1.74 7.01
CA ASP A 70 -1.74 2.61 6.12
C ASP A 70 -2.23 3.84 6.88
N GLU A 71 -3.32 3.74 7.62
CA GLU A 71 -3.97 4.86 8.28
C GLU A 71 -3.14 5.47 9.42
N SER A 72 -2.10 4.79 9.87
CA SER A 72 -1.15 5.33 10.85
C SER A 72 -0.15 6.33 10.27
N VAL A 73 0.01 6.40 8.95
CA VAL A 73 1.03 7.24 8.29
C VAL A 73 0.39 8.15 7.25
N HIS A 74 0.15 9.40 7.62
CA HIS A 74 -0.34 10.46 6.73
C HIS A 74 0.75 11.45 6.35
N THR A 75 1.75 11.64 7.20
CA THR A 75 2.79 12.65 7.01
C THR A 75 4.20 12.06 7.13
N PRO A 76 5.23 12.77 6.64
CA PRO A 76 6.63 12.38 6.89
C PRO A 76 6.97 12.27 8.39
N ILE A 77 6.29 13.05 9.25
CA ILE A 77 6.49 12.97 10.70
C ILE A 77 5.95 11.65 11.25
N ASP A 78 4.82 11.18 10.75
CA ASP A 78 4.26 9.90 11.18
C ASP A 78 5.14 8.75 10.72
N ALA A 79 5.65 8.80 9.48
CA ALA A 79 6.63 7.83 8.99
C ALA A 79 7.87 7.77 9.88
N ALA A 80 8.44 8.93 10.25
CA ALA A 80 9.58 9.00 11.14
C ALA A 80 9.29 8.42 12.53
N LYS A 81 8.10 8.67 13.09
CA LYS A 81 7.67 8.07 14.37
C LYS A 81 7.56 6.55 14.28
N ALA A 82 6.90 6.05 13.23
CA ALA A 82 6.70 4.63 13.00
C ALA A 82 8.04 3.89 12.83
N CYS A 83 8.93 4.42 11.99
CA CYS A 83 10.26 3.85 11.77
C CYS A 83 11.11 3.86 13.06
N LYS A 84 11.07 4.95 13.84
CA LYS A 84 11.86 5.08 15.09
C LYS A 84 11.58 3.97 16.09
N ILE A 85 10.39 3.41 16.10
CA ILE A 85 9.98 2.37 17.05
C ILE A 85 9.84 1.00 16.41
N ASP A 86 10.25 0.82 15.16
CA ASP A 86 10.09 -0.44 14.41
C ASP A 86 8.65 -0.93 14.32
N ALA A 87 7.69 -0.04 14.04
CA ALA A 87 6.27 -0.38 14.02
C ALA A 87 5.82 -1.13 12.76
N ALA A 88 6.62 -1.13 11.70
CA ALA A 88 6.24 -1.74 10.42
C ALA A 88 7.42 -2.28 9.61
N ASP A 89 7.12 -3.17 8.70
CA ASP A 89 8.00 -3.64 7.61
C ASP A 89 7.73 -2.87 6.32
N ILE A 90 6.49 -2.40 6.14
CA ILE A 90 6.03 -1.70 4.94
C ILE A 90 5.18 -0.49 5.34
N ILE A 91 5.32 0.61 4.60
CA ILE A 91 4.42 1.76 4.68
C ILE A 91 3.64 1.87 3.37
N ASN A 92 2.31 1.86 3.46
CA ASN A 92 1.43 2.13 2.33
C ASN A 92 1.25 3.64 2.15
N ILE A 93 1.86 4.19 1.10
CA ILE A 93 1.73 5.58 0.70
C ILE A 93 0.49 5.73 -0.18
N LYS A 94 -0.43 6.61 0.19
CA LYS A 94 -1.55 7.02 -0.66
C LYS A 94 -1.46 8.53 -0.89
N LEU A 95 -1.41 8.97 -2.15
CA LEU A 95 -1.22 10.40 -2.47
C LEU A 95 -2.32 11.28 -1.91
N MET A 96 -3.57 10.80 -1.92
CA MET A 96 -4.70 11.48 -1.29
C MET A 96 -4.53 11.63 0.22
N LYS A 97 -3.93 10.65 0.87
CA LYS A 97 -3.72 10.63 2.32
C LYS A 97 -2.58 11.58 2.72
N CYS A 98 -1.47 11.55 2.00
CA CYS A 98 -0.28 12.32 2.37
C CYS A 98 -0.21 13.73 1.76
N GLY A 99 -1.08 14.07 0.82
CA GLY A 99 -1.15 15.40 0.20
C GLY A 99 -0.35 15.55 -1.10
N GLY A 100 -0.06 14.45 -1.81
CA GLY A 100 0.54 14.44 -3.14
C GLY A 100 1.98 13.93 -3.18
N LEU A 101 2.65 14.12 -4.33
CA LEU A 101 3.98 13.56 -4.61
C LEU A 101 5.07 14.03 -3.66
N TYR A 102 5.11 15.33 -3.35
CA TYR A 102 6.19 15.90 -2.53
C TYR A 102 6.27 15.32 -1.10
N PRO A 103 5.17 15.24 -0.33
CA PRO A 103 5.21 14.54 0.95
C PRO A 103 5.40 13.02 0.79
N ALA A 104 4.89 12.40 -0.28
CA ALA A 104 5.10 10.98 -0.55
C ALA A 104 6.58 10.64 -0.74
N GLU A 105 7.34 11.45 -1.48
CA GLU A 105 8.80 11.29 -1.63
C GLU A 105 9.53 11.38 -0.29
N LYS A 106 9.11 12.28 0.60
CA LYS A 106 9.70 12.40 1.94
C LYS A 106 9.41 11.18 2.80
N ILE A 107 8.17 10.65 2.75
CA ILE A 107 7.79 9.42 3.45
C ILE A 107 8.68 8.27 2.95
N ASN A 108 8.79 8.11 1.63
CA ASN A 108 9.64 7.07 1.05
C ASN A 108 11.11 7.21 1.47
N ALA A 109 11.68 8.42 1.43
CA ALA A 109 13.08 8.63 1.82
C ALA A 109 13.35 8.32 3.30
N ILE A 110 12.38 8.64 4.18
CA ILE A 110 12.46 8.29 5.61
C ILE A 110 12.39 6.77 5.79
N ALA A 111 11.45 6.11 5.13
CA ALA A 111 11.30 4.66 5.18
C ALA A 111 12.55 3.94 4.67
N GLU A 112 13.06 4.35 3.50
CA GLU A 112 14.28 3.80 2.89
C GLU A 112 15.49 3.91 3.81
N ALA A 113 15.70 5.09 4.42
CA ALA A 113 16.78 5.33 5.37
C ALA A 113 16.70 4.47 6.65
N ASN A 114 15.52 3.92 6.95
CA ASN A 114 15.26 3.02 8.08
C ASN A 114 15.04 1.56 7.67
N HIS A 115 15.35 1.19 6.43
CA HIS A 115 15.15 -0.16 5.88
C HIS A 115 13.69 -0.66 5.91
N VAL A 116 12.74 0.25 5.88
CA VAL A 116 11.30 -0.02 5.75
C VAL A 116 10.91 0.14 4.28
N GLN A 117 10.27 -0.87 3.71
CA GLN A 117 9.78 -0.81 2.34
C GLN A 117 8.56 0.10 2.22
N CYS A 118 8.26 0.53 1.01
CA CYS A 118 7.03 1.23 0.72
C CYS A 118 6.21 0.50 -0.35
N MET A 119 4.90 0.68 -0.27
CA MET A 119 3.92 0.41 -1.29
C MET A 119 3.23 1.73 -1.64
N VAL A 120 2.75 1.88 -2.86
CA VAL A 120 1.79 2.94 -3.21
C VAL A 120 0.43 2.30 -3.41
N GLY A 121 -0.49 2.64 -2.53
CA GLY A 121 -1.90 2.33 -2.67
C GLY A 121 -2.70 3.51 -3.20
N CYS A 122 -4.01 3.33 -3.28
CA CYS A 122 -4.93 4.39 -3.66
C CYS A 122 -6.20 4.40 -2.79
N MET A 123 -6.91 5.51 -2.86
CA MET A 123 -8.32 5.61 -2.48
C MET A 123 -9.17 5.43 -3.74
N LEU A 124 -10.43 5.85 -3.77
CA LEU A 124 -11.17 6.00 -5.02
C LEU A 124 -10.69 7.28 -5.71
N GLU A 125 -9.73 7.13 -6.60
CA GLU A 125 -8.99 8.23 -7.19
C GLU A 125 -9.23 8.34 -8.69
N THR A 126 -9.03 9.55 -9.22
CA THR A 126 -9.09 9.79 -10.67
C THR A 126 -7.84 9.22 -11.36
N LYS A 127 -7.92 9.05 -12.68
CA LYS A 127 -6.79 8.63 -13.51
C LYS A 127 -5.56 9.53 -13.33
N VAL A 128 -5.74 10.82 -13.07
CA VAL A 128 -4.63 11.76 -12.80
C VAL A 128 -3.85 11.35 -11.54
N ALA A 129 -4.56 11.06 -10.46
CA ALA A 129 -3.93 10.67 -9.20
C ALA A 129 -3.27 9.29 -9.31
N ILE A 130 -3.92 8.35 -10.01
CA ILE A 130 -3.32 7.03 -10.28
C ILE A 130 -2.05 7.16 -11.13
N ALA A 131 -2.05 7.98 -12.19
CA ALA A 131 -0.86 8.21 -12.99
C ALA A 131 0.30 8.79 -12.17
N ALA A 132 0.01 9.70 -11.23
CA ALA A 132 1.00 10.22 -10.30
C ALA A 132 1.53 9.13 -9.36
N GLY A 133 0.65 8.28 -8.81
CA GLY A 133 1.03 7.14 -7.95
C GLY A 133 1.92 6.14 -8.67
N VAL A 134 1.53 5.70 -9.87
CA VAL A 134 2.32 4.76 -10.69
C VAL A 134 3.66 5.36 -11.10
N SER A 135 3.70 6.67 -11.39
CA SER A 135 4.95 7.36 -11.69
C SER A 135 5.90 7.39 -10.49
N LEU A 136 5.38 7.57 -9.29
CA LEU A 136 6.16 7.49 -8.06
C LEU A 136 6.74 6.08 -7.84
N VAL A 137 5.93 5.03 -8.07
CA VAL A 137 6.40 3.63 -8.00
C VAL A 137 7.55 3.40 -8.97
N ALA A 138 7.39 3.81 -10.23
CA ALA A 138 8.42 3.64 -11.26
C ALA A 138 9.72 4.40 -10.96
N ALA A 139 9.63 5.50 -10.21
CA ALA A 139 10.77 6.38 -9.91
C ALA A 139 11.56 5.98 -8.65
N LYS A 140 11.03 5.11 -7.77
CA LYS A 140 11.62 4.85 -6.45
C LYS A 140 11.83 3.35 -6.21
N GLN A 141 13.08 2.92 -6.06
CA GLN A 141 13.41 1.51 -5.85
C GLN A 141 12.89 0.93 -4.52
N ASN A 142 12.75 1.77 -3.48
CA ASN A 142 12.22 1.35 -2.19
C ASN A 142 10.69 1.13 -2.20
N ILE A 143 10.01 1.58 -3.26
CA ILE A 143 8.59 1.29 -3.47
C ILE A 143 8.49 0.01 -4.30
N THR A 144 8.30 -1.11 -3.64
CA THR A 144 8.39 -2.44 -4.24
C THR A 144 7.07 -2.96 -4.80
N GLU A 145 5.96 -2.26 -4.47
CA GLU A 145 4.61 -2.74 -4.79
C GLU A 145 3.66 -1.59 -5.07
N ALA A 146 2.64 -1.86 -5.87
CA ALA A 146 1.58 -0.93 -6.22
C ALA A 146 0.21 -1.58 -6.08
N ASP A 147 -0.73 -0.82 -5.55
CA ASP A 147 -2.16 -1.11 -5.51
C ASP A 147 -2.91 0.14 -5.99
N CYS A 148 -2.78 0.42 -7.30
CA CYS A 148 -3.23 1.64 -7.95
C CYS A 148 -4.38 1.34 -8.94
N ASP A 149 -5.40 0.61 -8.48
CA ASP A 149 -6.41 -0.02 -9.34
C ASP A 149 -7.77 0.69 -9.35
N SER A 150 -7.96 1.74 -8.54
CA SER A 150 -9.28 2.35 -8.33
C SER A 150 -9.95 2.88 -9.61
N PHE A 151 -9.18 3.25 -10.64
CA PHE A 151 -9.73 3.66 -11.93
C PHE A 151 -10.53 2.54 -12.63
N MET A 152 -10.27 1.27 -12.30
CA MET A 152 -11.00 0.12 -12.84
C MET A 152 -12.46 0.04 -12.34
N TYR A 153 -12.78 0.73 -11.25
CA TYR A 153 -14.14 0.81 -10.72
C TYR A 153 -14.98 1.91 -11.37
N ALA A 154 -14.37 2.77 -12.20
CA ALA A 154 -15.09 3.79 -12.95
C ALA A 154 -15.86 3.18 -14.13
N VAL A 155 -17.00 3.77 -14.47
CA VAL A 155 -17.78 3.39 -15.66
C VAL A 155 -16.96 3.58 -16.94
N ASP A 156 -16.18 4.66 -16.97
CA ASP A 156 -15.16 4.90 -18.00
C ASP A 156 -13.78 4.94 -17.31
N PRO A 157 -12.93 3.93 -17.50
CA PRO A 157 -11.58 3.92 -16.92
C PRO A 157 -10.69 5.08 -17.36
N GLU A 158 -10.92 5.63 -18.55
CA GLU A 158 -10.23 6.82 -19.04
C GLU A 158 -10.74 8.11 -18.38
N MET A 159 -11.95 8.11 -17.85
CA MET A 159 -12.59 9.27 -17.19
C MET A 159 -12.55 10.55 -18.05
N GLY A 160 -12.57 10.42 -19.37
CA GLY A 160 -12.37 11.54 -20.30
C GLY A 160 -10.96 12.14 -20.30
N MET A 161 -9.98 11.47 -19.70
CA MET A 161 -8.59 11.92 -19.55
C MET A 161 -7.63 10.91 -20.19
N PRO A 162 -7.49 10.91 -21.52
CA PRO A 162 -6.65 9.95 -22.22
C PRO A 162 -5.16 10.13 -21.92
N GLY A 163 -4.39 9.04 -22.00
CA GLY A 163 -2.95 9.07 -21.76
C GLY A 163 -2.54 8.63 -20.35
N GLY A 164 -1.41 9.09 -19.89
CA GLY A 164 -0.84 8.78 -18.58
C GLY A 164 -0.16 7.41 -18.51
N PHE A 165 -0.94 6.37 -18.57
CA PHE A 165 -0.46 4.99 -18.53
C PHE A 165 -1.39 4.04 -19.28
N ALA A 166 -0.85 2.89 -19.67
CA ALA A 166 -1.61 1.73 -20.15
C ALA A 166 -1.43 0.56 -19.18
N VAL A 167 -2.45 -0.30 -19.08
CA VAL A 167 -2.40 -1.52 -18.26
C VAL A 167 -2.63 -2.75 -19.12
N ASN A 168 -1.71 -3.71 -19.04
CA ASN A 168 -1.84 -4.98 -19.73
C ASN A 168 -1.40 -6.11 -18.79
N GLY A 169 -2.31 -7.02 -18.47
CA GLY A 169 -2.01 -8.17 -17.60
C GLY A 169 -1.44 -7.80 -16.23
N GLY A 170 -1.88 -6.66 -15.65
CA GLY A 170 -1.37 -6.16 -14.36
C GLY A 170 -0.07 -5.34 -14.46
N VAL A 171 0.48 -5.16 -15.65
CA VAL A 171 1.67 -4.34 -15.88
C VAL A 171 1.25 -2.95 -16.33
N TYR A 172 1.74 -1.93 -15.60
CA TYR A 172 1.58 -0.52 -15.96
C TYR A 172 2.73 -0.07 -16.86
N THR A 173 2.39 0.54 -17.99
CA THR A 173 3.35 1.18 -18.89
C THR A 173 3.06 2.68 -18.89
N LEU A 174 4.03 3.46 -18.41
CA LEU A 174 3.90 4.92 -18.37
C LEU A 174 4.05 5.52 -19.76
N SER A 175 3.39 6.68 -19.97
CA SER A 175 3.56 7.49 -21.17
C SER A 175 4.94 8.16 -21.20
N ASP A 176 5.53 8.32 -22.38
CA ASP A 176 6.75 9.10 -22.60
C ASP A 176 6.50 10.62 -22.70
N LYS A 177 5.24 11.06 -22.59
CA LYS A 177 4.89 12.47 -22.60
C LYS A 177 5.35 13.18 -21.33
N PRO A 178 5.65 14.49 -21.37
CA PRO A 178 5.99 15.26 -20.17
C PRO A 178 4.91 15.26 -19.09
N GLY A 179 5.35 15.43 -17.84
CA GLY A 179 4.46 15.44 -16.67
C GLY A 179 3.86 14.06 -16.41
N LEU A 180 2.57 13.99 -16.20
CA LEU A 180 1.84 12.73 -16.02
C LEU A 180 1.41 12.10 -17.34
N GLY A 181 1.68 12.75 -18.46
CA GLY A 181 1.34 12.26 -19.79
C GLY A 181 -0.16 12.17 -20.07
N ILE A 182 -0.98 12.84 -19.29
CA ILE A 182 -2.44 12.89 -19.42
C ILE A 182 -2.84 14.16 -20.18
N ASP A 183 -3.73 14.00 -21.12
CA ASP A 183 -4.35 15.13 -21.83
C ASP A 183 -5.67 15.49 -21.09
N ILE A 184 -5.78 16.72 -20.63
CA ILE A 184 -6.97 17.24 -19.95
C ILE A 184 -7.47 18.44 -20.74
N ASP A 185 -8.68 18.33 -21.27
CA ASP A 185 -9.42 19.45 -21.83
C ASP A 185 -10.18 20.17 -20.71
N PHE A 186 -9.89 21.47 -20.53
CA PHE A 186 -10.55 22.34 -19.54
C PHE A 186 -11.66 23.17 -20.18
#